data_5086051b29cd6ff4f48c4e222109fed5
#
_entry.id   5086051b29cd6ff4f48c4e222109fed5
#
_cell.length_a   1.000
_cell.length_b   1.000
_cell.length_c   1.000
_cell.angle_alpha   90.00
_cell.angle_beta   90.00
_cell.angle_gamma   90.00
#
_symmetry.space_group_name_H-M   'P 1'
#
loop_
_entity.id
_entity.type
_entity.pdbx_description
1 polymer ?
#
loop_
_entity_poly.entity_id
_entity_poly.type
_entity_poly.pdbx_seq_one_letter_code
_entity_poly.pdbx_strand_id
1 'polypeptide(L)'
;MTLLELNGMVRATLECGMPDEYWVEAELAEARETRGHCYMELVQKDGQTNTPVAKASAKCWKQTWAVLAPYFERTTGQPLHAGMKVLLRVYPNFHEAYGFSWIVTDIDPTFTVGDMARRRMEIIAA
;
A
#
# COMPACT_ATOMS: atom_id res chain seq x y z
N MET A 1 -4.01 -32.25 11.64
CA MET A 1 -3.83 -30.77 11.76
C MET A 1 -5.08 -30.10 11.22
N THR A 2 -5.63 -29.14 11.95
CA THR A 2 -6.76 -28.36 11.47
C THR A 2 -6.29 -27.19 10.58
N LEU A 3 -7.19 -26.62 9.79
CA LEU A 3 -6.87 -25.44 8.99
C LEU A 3 -6.48 -24.25 9.88
N LEU A 4 -7.15 -24.10 11.02
CA LEU A 4 -6.80 -23.05 11.98
C LEU A 4 -5.35 -23.21 12.47
N GLU A 5 -4.94 -24.43 12.79
CA GLU A 5 -3.56 -24.70 13.20
C GLU A 5 -2.56 -24.41 12.09
N LEU A 6 -2.86 -24.82 10.85
CA LEU A 6 -2.00 -24.56 9.70
C LEU A 6 -1.85 -23.05 9.45
N ASN A 7 -2.96 -22.33 9.42
CA ASN A 7 -2.95 -20.89 9.21
C ASN A 7 -2.25 -20.16 10.37
N GLY A 8 -2.36 -20.68 11.58
CA GLY A 8 -1.62 -20.16 12.73
C GLY A 8 -0.11 -20.33 12.58
N MET A 9 0.34 -21.43 11.96
CA MET A 9 1.76 -21.63 11.65
C MET A 9 2.27 -20.61 10.62
N VAL A 10 1.47 -20.31 9.60
CA VAL A 10 1.83 -19.29 8.61
C VAL A 10 1.97 -17.93 9.28
N ARG A 11 1.00 -17.58 10.13
CA ARG A 11 1.05 -16.33 10.88
C ARG A 11 2.30 -16.24 11.75
N ALA A 12 2.59 -17.27 12.51
CA ALA A 12 3.77 -17.29 13.37
C ALA A 12 5.07 -17.20 12.58
N THR A 13 5.13 -17.85 11.42
CA THR A 13 6.30 -17.80 10.53
C THR A 13 6.53 -16.40 10.00
N LEU A 14 5.47 -15.70 9.61
CA LEU A 14 5.57 -14.32 9.15
C LEU A 14 6.03 -13.38 10.27
N GLU A 15 5.47 -13.54 11.47
CA GLU A 15 5.85 -12.73 12.63
C GLU A 15 7.32 -12.92 13.00
N CYS A 16 7.84 -14.15 12.88
CA CYS A 16 9.24 -14.45 13.15
C CYS A 16 10.18 -14.05 12.01
N GLY A 17 9.77 -14.27 10.76
CA GLY A 17 10.62 -14.05 9.58
C GLY A 17 10.60 -12.62 9.07
N MET A 18 9.51 -11.90 9.30
CA MET A 18 9.36 -10.51 8.86
C MET A 18 8.79 -9.67 10.01
N PRO A 19 9.57 -9.46 11.10
CA PRO A 19 9.06 -8.78 12.29
C PRO A 19 9.02 -7.26 12.19
N ASP A 20 9.63 -6.69 11.14
CA ASP A 20 9.77 -5.24 11.00
C ASP A 20 8.66 -4.65 10.14
N GLU A 21 8.70 -3.33 10.01
CA GLU A 21 7.92 -2.59 9.03
C GLU A 21 8.83 -2.20 7.88
N TYR A 22 8.28 -2.15 6.67
CA TYR A 22 9.05 -1.94 5.46
C TYR A 22 8.46 -0.80 4.64
N TRP A 23 9.33 0.08 4.13
CA TRP A 23 8.92 1.10 3.16
C TRP A 23 8.91 0.48 1.76
N VAL A 24 7.76 0.56 1.10
CA VAL A 24 7.58 -0.04 -0.22
C VAL A 24 7.03 0.97 -1.21
N GLU A 25 7.62 0.99 -2.40
CA GLU A 25 7.12 1.76 -3.54
C GLU A 25 6.11 0.93 -4.30
N ALA A 26 4.98 1.51 -4.63
CA ALA A 26 3.95 0.84 -5.42
C ALA A 26 3.08 1.86 -6.13
N GLU A 27 2.37 1.40 -7.16
CA GLU A 27 1.29 2.17 -7.77
C GLU A 27 -0.02 1.67 -7.20
N LEU A 28 -0.93 2.59 -6.94
CA LEU A 28 -2.27 2.22 -6.49
C LEU A 28 -3.12 1.83 -7.70
N ALA A 29 -3.50 0.56 -7.77
CA ALA A 29 -4.50 0.10 -8.73
C ALA A 29 -5.91 0.45 -8.26
N GLU A 30 -6.11 0.47 -6.94
CA GLU A 30 -7.37 0.85 -6.31
C GLU A 30 -7.10 1.39 -4.91
N ALA A 31 -7.90 2.37 -4.50
CA ALA A 31 -7.94 2.83 -3.12
C ALA A 31 -9.40 3.10 -2.78
N ARG A 32 -9.92 2.41 -1.78
CA ARG A 32 -11.33 2.45 -1.42
C ARG A 32 -11.49 2.62 0.08
N GLU A 33 -12.28 3.60 0.50
CA GLU A 33 -12.63 3.79 1.90
C GLU A 33 -13.95 3.09 2.21
N THR A 34 -13.95 2.28 3.25
CA THR A 34 -15.13 1.57 3.73
C THR A 34 -15.13 1.60 5.24
N ARG A 35 -16.18 2.16 5.83
CA ARG A 35 -16.36 2.26 7.28
C ARG A 35 -15.16 2.93 7.98
N GLY A 36 -14.51 3.88 7.30
CA GLY A 36 -13.37 4.60 7.82
C GLY A 36 -12.02 3.90 7.63
N HIS A 37 -12.00 2.65 7.17
CA HIS A 37 -10.79 1.93 6.79
C HIS A 37 -10.49 2.17 5.31
N CYS A 38 -9.22 2.17 4.92
CA CYS A 38 -8.84 2.25 3.53
C CYS A 38 -8.31 0.91 3.04
N TYR A 39 -8.92 0.40 1.98
CA TYR A 39 -8.50 -0.83 1.32
C TYR A 39 -7.83 -0.47 0.01
N MET A 40 -6.63 -1.00 -0.20
CA MET A 40 -5.79 -0.66 -1.35
C MET A 40 -5.39 -1.90 -2.11
N GLU A 41 -5.34 -1.78 -3.43
CA GLU A 41 -4.68 -2.75 -4.29
C GLU A 41 -3.41 -2.11 -4.82
N LEU A 42 -2.28 -2.74 -4.51
CA LEU A 42 -0.96 -2.27 -4.91
C LEU A 42 -0.49 -3.05 -6.12
N VAL A 43 0.17 -2.37 -7.03
CA VAL A 43 0.70 -2.99 -8.25
C VAL A 43 2.06 -2.39 -8.56
N GLN A 44 2.94 -3.23 -9.10
CA GLN A 44 4.16 -2.78 -9.76
C GLN A 44 4.11 -3.26 -11.21
N LYS A 45 4.31 -2.35 -12.15
CA LYS A 45 4.24 -2.65 -13.57
C LYS A 45 5.63 -2.71 -14.18
N ASP A 46 5.76 -3.53 -15.23
CA ASP A 46 6.94 -3.52 -16.09
C ASP A 46 7.01 -2.16 -16.79
N GLY A 47 8.15 -1.50 -16.72
CA GLY A 47 8.34 -0.16 -17.31
C GLY A 47 8.21 -0.11 -18.83
N GLN A 48 8.34 -1.25 -19.53
CA GLN A 48 8.26 -1.29 -20.99
C GLN A 48 6.90 -1.71 -21.51
N THR A 49 6.27 -2.71 -20.91
CA THR A 49 5.02 -3.29 -21.41
C THR A 49 3.79 -2.86 -20.61
N ASN A 50 3.99 -2.16 -19.49
CA ASN A 50 2.94 -1.77 -18.57
C ASN A 50 2.17 -2.96 -18.00
N THR A 51 2.79 -4.15 -18.02
CA THR A 51 2.23 -5.39 -17.49
C THR A 51 2.51 -5.48 -16.00
N PRO A 52 1.53 -5.85 -15.16
CA PRO A 52 1.78 -6.04 -13.74
C PRO A 52 2.76 -7.18 -13.49
N VAL A 53 3.85 -6.89 -12.75
CA VAL A 53 4.85 -7.88 -12.35
C VAL A 53 4.75 -8.24 -10.87
N ALA A 54 4.05 -7.43 -10.07
CA ALA A 54 3.77 -7.72 -8.67
C ALA A 54 2.44 -7.07 -8.27
N LYS A 55 1.68 -7.77 -7.43
CA LYS A 55 0.41 -7.26 -6.88
C LYS A 55 0.29 -7.63 -5.42
N ALA A 56 -0.37 -6.79 -4.65
CA ALA A 56 -0.66 -7.08 -3.25
C ALA A 56 -1.88 -6.29 -2.78
N SER A 57 -2.60 -6.88 -1.83
CA SER A 57 -3.67 -6.17 -1.11
C SER A 57 -3.08 -5.54 0.14
N ALA A 58 -3.52 -4.33 0.44
CA ALA A 58 -3.11 -3.61 1.64
C ALA A 58 -4.32 -2.97 2.32
N LYS A 59 -4.19 -2.77 3.62
CA LYS A 59 -5.25 -2.16 4.43
C LYS A 59 -4.63 -1.09 5.32
N CYS A 60 -5.32 0.04 5.45
CA CYS A 60 -5.00 1.05 6.44
C CYS A 60 -6.18 1.17 7.39
N TRP A 61 -5.98 0.78 8.64
CA TRP A 61 -7.06 0.76 9.62
C TRP A 61 -7.56 2.18 9.93
N LYS A 62 -8.80 2.28 10.33
CA LYS A 62 -9.52 3.53 10.56
C LYS A 62 -8.73 4.56 11.36
N GLN A 63 -8.12 4.16 12.46
CA GLN A 63 -7.39 5.08 13.34
C GLN A 63 -6.17 5.68 12.66
N THR A 64 -5.44 4.87 11.91
CA THR A 64 -4.28 5.29 11.14
C THR A 64 -4.72 6.11 9.93
N TRP A 65 -5.73 5.65 9.21
CA TRP A 65 -6.24 6.33 8.03
C TRP A 65 -6.76 7.73 8.34
N ALA A 66 -7.39 7.91 9.50
CA ALA A 66 -7.88 9.21 9.94
C ALA A 66 -6.76 10.25 10.07
N VAL A 67 -5.53 9.81 10.31
CA VAL A 67 -4.35 10.68 10.39
C VAL A 67 -3.68 10.82 9.01
N LEU A 68 -3.50 9.71 8.30
CA LEU A 68 -2.73 9.69 7.04
C LEU A 68 -3.47 10.36 5.88
N ALA A 69 -4.79 10.19 5.80
CA ALA A 69 -5.57 10.75 4.69
C ALA A 69 -5.48 12.28 4.60
N PRO A 70 -5.76 13.04 5.68
CA PRO A 70 -5.61 14.49 5.62
C PRO A 70 -4.16 14.95 5.47
N TYR A 71 -3.22 14.24 6.08
CA TYR A 71 -1.80 14.53 5.91
C TYR A 71 -1.37 14.43 4.45
N PHE A 72 -1.75 13.33 3.79
CA PHE A 72 -1.44 13.12 2.37
C PHE A 72 -2.08 14.20 1.49
N GLU A 73 -3.36 14.49 1.72
CA GLU A 73 -4.10 15.48 0.92
C GLU A 73 -3.52 16.89 1.08
N ARG A 74 -3.12 17.27 2.30
CA ARG A 74 -2.50 18.59 2.54
C ARG A 74 -1.17 18.73 1.83
N THR A 75 -0.39 17.66 1.79
CA THR A 75 0.96 17.70 1.20
C THR A 75 0.92 17.62 -0.32
N THR A 76 0.05 16.78 -0.89
CA THR A 76 -0.01 16.56 -2.33
C THR A 76 -1.03 17.43 -3.04
N GLY A 77 -1.99 17.99 -2.31
CA GLY A 77 -3.11 18.75 -2.89
C GLY A 77 -4.21 17.87 -3.45
N GLN A 78 -4.11 16.55 -3.30
CA GLN A 78 -5.08 15.59 -3.82
C GLN A 78 -5.32 14.48 -2.80
N PRO A 79 -6.55 13.94 -2.73
CA PRO A 79 -6.79 12.72 -1.96
C PRO A 79 -6.09 11.52 -2.61
N LEU A 80 -5.82 10.51 -1.82
CA LEU A 80 -5.25 9.26 -2.30
C LEU A 80 -6.23 8.58 -3.25
N HIS A 81 -5.77 8.23 -4.45
CA HIS A 81 -6.63 7.59 -5.46
C HIS A 81 -5.83 6.67 -6.39
N ALA A 82 -6.54 5.86 -7.17
CA ALA A 82 -5.95 4.97 -8.15
C ALA A 82 -5.09 5.74 -9.17
N GLY A 83 -4.00 5.12 -9.59
CA GLY A 83 -3.07 5.68 -10.56
C GLY A 83 -1.89 6.43 -9.94
N MET A 84 -1.93 6.70 -8.66
CA MET A 84 -0.82 7.37 -7.98
C MET A 84 0.28 6.40 -7.61
N LYS A 85 1.53 6.86 -7.72
CA LYS A 85 2.67 6.15 -7.12
C LYS A 85 2.85 6.62 -5.68
N VAL A 86 3.03 5.66 -4.79
CA VAL A 86 3.09 5.91 -3.35
C VAL A 86 4.26 5.19 -2.71
N LEU A 87 4.74 5.74 -1.60
CA LEU A 87 5.72 5.10 -0.73
C LEU A 87 5.03 4.87 0.61
N LEU A 88 4.81 3.61 0.93
CA LEU A 88 4.05 3.20 2.10
C LEU A 88 4.93 2.41 3.07
N ARG A 89 4.73 2.64 4.37
CA ARG A 89 5.32 1.81 5.39
C ARG A 89 4.31 0.75 5.78
N VAL A 90 4.70 -0.52 5.67
CA VAL A 90 3.79 -1.66 5.83
C VAL A 90 4.42 -2.77 6.65
N TYR A 91 3.58 -3.59 7.27
CA TYR A 91 4.02 -4.86 7.82
C TYR A 91 3.08 -5.99 7.32
N PRO A 92 3.60 -7.22 7.21
CA PRO A 92 2.78 -8.33 6.74
C PRO A 92 1.86 -8.82 7.86
N ASN A 93 0.62 -9.12 7.50
CA ASN A 93 -0.36 -9.68 8.42
C ASN A 93 -1.08 -10.86 7.78
N PHE A 94 -1.11 -11.97 8.50
CA PHE A 94 -1.88 -13.14 8.10
C PHE A 94 -2.93 -13.42 9.15
N HIS A 95 -4.20 -13.30 8.75
CA HIS A 95 -5.33 -13.60 9.63
C HIS A 95 -5.84 -15.00 9.29
N GLU A 96 -6.09 -15.82 10.30
CA GLU A 96 -6.48 -17.21 10.12
C GLU A 96 -7.75 -17.38 9.26
N ALA A 97 -8.68 -16.39 9.35
CA ALA A 97 -9.94 -16.42 8.60
C ALA A 97 -9.91 -15.62 7.30
N TYR A 98 -9.17 -14.48 7.26
CA TYR A 98 -9.21 -13.53 6.14
C TYR A 98 -7.99 -13.58 5.23
N GLY A 99 -6.97 -14.34 5.60
CA GLY A 99 -5.78 -14.52 4.79
C GLY A 99 -4.78 -13.38 4.91
N PHE A 100 -3.92 -13.26 3.91
CA PHE A 100 -2.77 -12.36 3.91
C PHE A 100 -3.13 -10.96 3.42
N SER A 101 -2.57 -9.95 4.07
CA SER A 101 -2.60 -8.57 3.58
C SER A 101 -1.44 -7.79 4.20
N TRP A 102 -1.06 -6.68 3.56
CA TRP A 102 -0.12 -5.72 4.13
C TRP A 102 -0.88 -4.66 4.91
N ILE A 103 -0.39 -4.32 6.10
CA ILE A 103 -1.02 -3.27 6.91
C ILE A 103 -0.19 -2.00 6.79
N VAL A 104 -0.83 -0.92 6.35
CA VAL A 104 -0.20 0.38 6.15
C VAL A 104 -0.16 1.12 7.48
N THR A 105 1.02 1.55 7.88
CA THR A 105 1.24 2.30 9.13
C THR A 105 1.67 3.73 8.89
N ASP A 106 2.20 4.03 7.71
CA ASP A 106 2.65 5.38 7.37
C ASP A 106 2.71 5.56 5.85
N ILE A 107 2.80 6.80 5.41
CA ILE A 107 2.93 7.15 3.99
C ILE A 107 3.89 8.34 3.88
N ASP A 108 4.68 8.37 2.80
CA ASP A 108 5.52 9.51 2.48
C ASP A 108 4.92 10.28 1.30
N PRO A 109 4.18 11.38 1.56
CA PRO A 109 3.56 12.14 0.48
C PRO A 109 4.56 12.87 -0.42
N THR A 110 5.78 13.15 0.07
CA THR A 110 6.80 13.82 -0.75
C THR A 110 7.27 12.96 -1.91
N PHE A 111 7.25 11.65 -1.76
CA PHE A 111 7.52 10.70 -2.85
C PHE A 111 6.50 10.87 -3.98
N THR A 112 5.22 10.96 -3.65
CA THR A 112 4.15 11.14 -4.63
C THR A 112 4.25 12.50 -5.32
N VAL A 113 4.55 13.56 -4.57
CA VAL A 113 4.77 14.91 -5.14
C VAL A 113 5.92 14.87 -6.13
N GLY A 114 7.03 14.21 -5.78
CA GLY A 114 8.19 14.06 -6.67
C GLY A 114 7.84 13.30 -7.94
N ASP A 115 7.06 12.24 -7.86
CA ASP A 115 6.62 11.48 -9.02
C ASP A 115 5.71 12.32 -9.93
N MET A 116 4.76 13.05 -9.35
CA MET A 116 3.87 13.94 -10.12
C MET A 116 4.66 15.03 -10.84
N ALA A 117 5.66 15.60 -10.19
CA ALA A 117 6.53 16.61 -10.81
C ALA A 117 7.33 16.03 -11.98
N ARG A 118 7.87 14.82 -11.83
CA ARG A 118 8.60 14.14 -12.91
C ARG A 118 7.70 13.87 -14.12
N ARG A 119 6.48 13.40 -13.90
CA ARG A 119 5.49 13.17 -14.97
C ARG A 119 5.17 14.45 -15.72
N ARG A 120 5.03 15.55 -14.98
CA ARG A 120 4.77 16.86 -15.58
C ARG A 120 5.94 17.33 -16.44
N MET A 121 7.17 17.15 -15.98
CA MET A 121 8.38 17.50 -16.74
C MET A 121 8.51 16.65 -18.00
N GLU A 122 8.21 15.36 -17.95
CA GLU A 122 8.23 14.47 -19.09
C GLU A 122 7.23 14.91 -20.16
N ILE A 123 6.04 15.35 -19.78
CA ILE A 123 5.03 15.87 -20.70
C ILE A 123 5.51 17.15 -21.36
N ILE A 124 6.14 18.05 -20.61
CA ILE A 124 6.66 19.32 -21.14
C ILE A 124 7.86 19.08 -22.06
N ALA A 125 8.70 18.12 -21.74
CA ALA A 125 9.88 17.80 -22.53
C ALA A 125 9.56 17.08 -23.84
N ALA A 126 8.42 16.44 -23.91
CA ALA A 126 7.98 15.75 -25.09
C ALA A 126 7.31 16.72 -26.07
#